data_a8c6ed9db1c9ed7b930c611a8715d8fd
#
_entry.id   a8c6ed9db1c9ed7b930c611a8715d8fd
#
_cell.length_a   1.000
_cell.length_b   1.000
_cell.length_c   1.000
_cell.angle_alpha   90.00
_cell.angle_beta   90.00
_cell.angle_gamma   90.00
#
_symmetry.space_group_name_H-M   'P 1'
#
loop_
_entity.id
_entity.type
_entity.pdbx_description
1 polymer ?
#
loop_
_entity_poly.entity_id
_entity_poly.type
_entity_poly.pdbx_seq_one_letter_code
_entity_poly.pdbx_strand_id
1 'polypeptide(L)'
;MTTTDRYDVIVVGVGGMGSATVYELARRGKTVLGIDRFGIPNTMGSSHGLTRIIRMAYWEDVAYIPLLRRAYELWNETQAKAGEQLLYITGGVDASAPDDDVYKGSRRACETHHLPHEDYDHTELSNRFPGFVLPKGMRAIYQPDAGFLLSERCIVAHVHLAMARGAIIHGHERVVNWEPAGEGVKVRTDRTTYSADKLVITAGPWANKLLAPLLKELAVPERQVVAWLQPKNPEPFRFGNLPVWIIQAPEGTFYGFPSWGIPGFKLGRIHHREETVDPDTMDRECHPEDEAILWSFAKRYFPEAAGRALSMETCIFTNTPKGHFIVDRHPDCPQVVLGAGYSGHGFKFASVMGEILTQLAVDGKTRHNISFLGLNRVGTWNRDLRSQ
;
A
#
# COMPACT_ATOMS: atom_id res chain seq x y z
N MET A 1 8.32 0.69 42.52
CA MET A 1 8.40 -0.34 41.48
C MET A 1 7.40 0.06 40.42
N THR A 2 7.85 0.63 39.31
CA THR A 2 6.98 0.91 38.16
C THR A 2 6.52 -0.43 37.59
N THR A 3 5.24 -0.72 37.67
CA THR A 3 4.63 -1.85 36.97
C THR A 3 4.91 -1.65 35.49
N THR A 4 5.79 -2.43 34.94
CA THR A 4 6.03 -2.45 33.49
C THR A 4 4.75 -3.00 32.87
N ASP A 5 4.02 -2.16 32.13
CA ASP A 5 2.81 -2.59 31.45
C ASP A 5 3.17 -3.74 30.49
N ARG A 6 2.57 -4.92 30.73
CA ARG A 6 2.79 -6.11 29.92
C ARG A 6 1.60 -6.33 29.00
N TYR A 7 1.88 -6.56 27.73
CA TYR A 7 0.89 -6.82 26.70
C TYR A 7 1.07 -8.23 26.10
N ASP A 8 0.01 -8.81 25.54
CA ASP A 8 0.16 -10.02 24.72
C ASP A 8 0.98 -9.68 23.47
N VAL A 9 0.66 -8.54 22.82
CA VAL A 9 1.32 -8.13 21.58
C VAL A 9 1.54 -6.62 21.56
N ILE A 10 2.76 -6.20 21.16
CA ILE A 10 3.03 -4.82 20.75
C ILE A 10 3.12 -4.77 19.21
N VAL A 11 2.48 -3.76 18.60
CA VAL A 11 2.55 -3.48 17.16
C VAL A 11 3.26 -2.15 16.97
N VAL A 12 4.39 -2.16 16.24
CA VAL A 12 5.18 -0.96 15.95
C VAL A 12 4.92 -0.46 14.55
N GLY A 13 4.37 0.76 14.44
CA GLY A 13 3.87 1.37 13.21
C GLY A 13 2.38 1.06 13.01
N VAL A 14 1.50 2.05 13.24
CA VAL A 14 0.03 1.94 13.14
C VAL A 14 -0.46 2.60 11.85
N GLY A 15 0.28 2.40 10.75
CA GLY A 15 -0.13 2.74 9.39
C GLY A 15 -1.11 1.73 8.80
N GLY A 16 -1.12 1.59 7.46
CA GLY A 16 -2.05 0.68 6.76
C GLY A 16 -2.05 -0.74 7.34
N MET A 17 -0.88 -1.37 7.43
CA MET A 17 -0.76 -2.76 7.90
C MET A 17 -0.93 -2.89 9.41
N GLY A 18 -0.30 -1.98 10.16
CA GLY A 18 -0.34 -2.04 11.62
C GLY A 18 -1.72 -1.77 12.21
N SER A 19 -2.47 -0.83 11.67
CA SER A 19 -3.86 -0.56 12.12
C SER A 19 -4.75 -1.79 11.97
N ALA A 20 -4.66 -2.48 10.82
CA ALA A 20 -5.38 -3.72 10.59
C ALA A 20 -4.92 -4.84 11.55
N THR A 21 -3.61 -4.92 11.82
CA THR A 21 -3.05 -5.91 12.75
C THR A 21 -3.53 -5.67 14.19
N VAL A 22 -3.50 -4.42 14.66
CA VAL A 22 -4.03 -4.07 16.01
C VAL A 22 -5.50 -4.44 16.13
N TYR A 23 -6.29 -4.14 15.09
CA TYR A 23 -7.71 -4.50 15.07
C TYR A 23 -7.92 -6.02 15.14
N GLU A 24 -7.21 -6.79 14.32
CA GLU A 24 -7.36 -8.25 14.30
C GLU A 24 -6.90 -8.91 15.59
N LEU A 25 -5.83 -8.43 16.23
CA LEU A 25 -5.38 -8.87 17.56
C LEU A 25 -6.43 -8.57 18.63
N ALA A 26 -6.96 -7.34 18.68
CA ALA A 26 -8.01 -6.95 19.62
C ALA A 26 -9.31 -7.75 19.39
N ARG A 27 -9.66 -8.04 18.13
CA ARG A 27 -10.79 -8.92 17.77
C ARG A 27 -10.64 -10.33 18.30
N ARG A 28 -9.41 -10.82 18.48
CA ARG A 28 -9.08 -12.12 19.10
C ARG A 28 -8.94 -12.04 20.62
N GLY A 29 -9.31 -10.92 21.25
CA GLY A 29 -9.28 -10.75 22.71
C GLY A 29 -7.86 -10.61 23.29
N LYS A 30 -6.87 -10.23 22.49
CA LYS A 30 -5.51 -9.97 22.96
C LYS A 30 -5.38 -8.58 23.56
N THR A 31 -4.57 -8.45 24.61
CA THR A 31 -4.13 -7.15 25.12
C THR A 31 -3.07 -6.59 24.18
N VAL A 32 -3.39 -5.47 23.51
CA VAL A 32 -2.57 -4.93 22.41
C VAL A 32 -2.18 -3.50 22.69
N LEU A 33 -0.89 -3.21 22.49
CA LEU A 33 -0.37 -1.85 22.41
C LEU A 33 0.09 -1.57 20.97
N GLY A 34 -0.53 -0.60 20.29
CA GLY A 34 -0.07 -0.05 19.03
C GLY A 34 0.73 1.22 19.27
N ILE A 35 1.96 1.30 18.74
CA ILE A 35 2.84 2.47 18.90
C ILE A 35 3.16 3.05 17.53
N ASP A 36 2.94 4.35 17.34
CA ASP A 36 3.35 5.07 16.14
C ASP A 36 4.20 6.29 16.49
N ARG A 37 5.24 6.52 15.70
CA ARG A 37 6.13 7.68 15.85
C ARG A 37 5.42 9.00 15.62
N PHE A 38 4.37 9.01 14.81
CA PHE A 38 3.61 10.18 14.40
C PHE A 38 2.16 10.12 14.88
N GLY A 39 1.37 11.13 14.54
CA GLY A 39 -0.08 11.05 14.66
C GLY A 39 -0.67 9.94 13.76
N ILE A 40 -1.90 9.52 14.06
CA ILE A 40 -2.58 8.46 13.31
C ILE A 40 -3.94 9.00 12.83
N PRO A 41 -4.16 9.10 11.52
CA PRO A 41 -3.24 8.89 10.40
C PRO A 41 -2.22 10.03 10.27
N ASN A 42 -1.20 9.84 9.42
CA ASN A 42 -0.19 10.87 9.15
C ASN A 42 0.27 10.86 7.68
N THR A 43 0.98 11.94 7.29
CA THR A 43 1.52 12.12 5.93
C THR A 43 3.01 11.75 5.83
N MET A 44 3.59 11.21 6.88
CA MET A 44 5.03 10.93 6.95
C MET A 44 5.42 9.59 6.30
N GLY A 45 4.47 8.66 6.22
CA GLY A 45 4.69 7.31 5.71
C GLY A 45 4.19 7.09 4.28
N SER A 46 3.65 5.87 4.03
CA SER A 46 3.22 5.42 2.70
C SER A 46 1.70 5.38 2.52
N SER A 47 0.91 5.70 3.55
CA SER A 47 -0.53 5.41 3.60
C SER A 47 -1.40 6.68 3.68
N HIS A 48 -1.05 7.71 2.91
CA HIS A 48 -1.78 8.98 2.82
C HIS A 48 -2.07 9.40 1.37
N GLY A 49 -2.71 10.54 1.16
CA GLY A 49 -3.08 11.07 -0.15
C GLY A 49 -4.47 10.58 -0.61
N LEU A 50 -5.39 10.37 0.31
CA LEU A 50 -6.82 10.09 0.18
C LEU A 50 -7.19 8.71 -0.35
N THR A 51 -6.57 8.23 -1.44
CA THR A 51 -7.03 7.04 -2.16
C THR A 51 -5.90 6.09 -2.52
N ARG A 52 -6.21 4.78 -2.56
CA ARG A 52 -5.32 3.70 -3.02
C ARG A 52 -6.09 2.73 -3.90
N ILE A 53 -5.54 2.39 -5.07
CA ILE A 53 -6.16 1.42 -5.98
C ILE A 53 -6.29 0.06 -5.31
N ILE A 54 -7.44 -0.58 -5.51
CA ILE A 54 -7.68 -2.00 -5.27
C ILE A 54 -8.21 -2.63 -6.55
N ARG A 55 -7.68 -3.78 -6.94
CA ARG A 55 -8.01 -4.50 -8.17
C ARG A 55 -7.69 -5.98 -8.04
N MET A 56 -8.35 -6.82 -8.84
CA MET A 56 -8.15 -8.27 -8.88
C MET A 56 -7.25 -8.70 -10.04
N ALA A 57 -7.30 -8.04 -11.20
CA ALA A 57 -6.38 -8.27 -12.31
C ALA A 57 -4.96 -7.80 -11.91
N TYR A 58 -4.21 -8.71 -11.32
CA TYR A 58 -2.96 -8.38 -10.63
C TYR A 58 -1.75 -8.79 -11.47
N TRP A 59 -1.22 -7.82 -12.22
CA TRP A 59 -0.14 -8.06 -13.18
C TRP A 59 1.20 -8.43 -12.53
N GLU A 60 1.44 -8.00 -11.29
CA GLU A 60 2.69 -8.22 -10.57
C GLU A 60 2.95 -9.71 -10.30
N ASP A 61 1.97 -10.45 -9.81
CA ASP A 61 2.02 -11.91 -9.69
C ASP A 61 0.63 -12.50 -9.34
N VAL A 62 0.22 -13.52 -10.06
CA VAL A 62 -1.07 -14.21 -9.85
C VAL A 62 -1.20 -14.86 -8.47
N ALA A 63 -0.09 -15.16 -7.80
CA ALA A 63 -0.07 -15.71 -6.44
C ALA A 63 -0.74 -14.80 -5.38
N TYR A 64 -0.84 -13.49 -5.67
CA TYR A 64 -1.54 -12.54 -4.80
C TYR A 64 -3.07 -12.62 -4.87
N ILE A 65 -3.66 -13.18 -5.93
CA ILE A 65 -5.12 -13.12 -6.16
C ILE A 65 -5.93 -13.77 -5.03
N PRO A 66 -5.54 -14.93 -4.47
CA PRO A 66 -6.24 -15.46 -3.29
C PRO A 66 -6.24 -14.51 -2.09
N LEU A 67 -5.13 -13.78 -1.88
CA LEU A 67 -5.04 -12.79 -0.82
C LEU A 67 -5.91 -11.56 -1.12
N LEU A 68 -6.00 -11.15 -2.40
CA LEU A 68 -6.90 -10.07 -2.81
C LEU A 68 -8.37 -10.43 -2.59
N ARG A 69 -8.80 -11.64 -2.95
CA ARG A 69 -10.18 -12.10 -2.67
C ARG A 69 -10.50 -11.94 -1.17
N ARG A 70 -9.59 -12.41 -0.30
CA ARG A 70 -9.76 -12.25 1.14
C ARG A 70 -9.70 -10.79 1.59
N ALA A 71 -8.85 -9.96 0.97
CA ALA A 71 -8.79 -8.54 1.28
C ALA A 71 -10.12 -7.82 0.99
N TYR A 72 -10.77 -8.09 -0.16
CA TYR A 72 -12.09 -7.54 -0.48
C TYR A 72 -13.15 -7.94 0.56
N GLU A 73 -13.19 -9.22 0.96
CA GLU A 73 -14.10 -9.68 2.02
C GLU A 73 -13.90 -8.89 3.32
N LEU A 74 -12.64 -8.78 3.77
CA LEU A 74 -12.29 -8.07 5.00
C LEU A 74 -12.54 -6.56 4.93
N TRP A 75 -12.34 -5.92 3.76
CA TRP A 75 -12.69 -4.53 3.58
C TRP A 75 -14.20 -4.31 3.66
N ASN A 76 -15.00 -5.18 3.06
CA ASN A 76 -16.46 -5.14 3.19
C ASN A 76 -16.92 -5.37 4.64
N GLU A 77 -16.30 -6.30 5.36
CA GLU A 77 -16.57 -6.49 6.79
C GLU A 77 -16.19 -5.24 7.62
N THR A 78 -15.03 -4.64 7.32
CA THR A 78 -14.54 -3.46 8.05
C THR A 78 -15.46 -2.26 7.85
N GLN A 79 -15.84 -1.94 6.60
CA GLN A 79 -16.74 -0.82 6.33
C GLN A 79 -18.12 -1.02 6.96
N ALA A 80 -18.66 -2.24 6.95
CA ALA A 80 -19.94 -2.55 7.59
C ALA A 80 -19.88 -2.34 9.11
N LYS A 81 -18.79 -2.78 9.77
CA LYS A 81 -18.59 -2.62 11.21
C LYS A 81 -18.28 -1.18 11.62
N ALA A 82 -17.59 -0.43 10.76
CA ALA A 82 -17.28 0.98 10.98
C ALA A 82 -18.49 1.90 10.72
N GLY A 83 -19.52 1.44 10.00
CA GLY A 83 -20.64 2.26 9.56
C GLY A 83 -20.24 3.33 8.56
N GLU A 84 -19.17 3.11 7.80
CA GLU A 84 -18.61 4.07 6.85
C GLU A 84 -18.17 3.36 5.57
N GLN A 85 -18.47 3.93 4.40
CA GLN A 85 -17.98 3.41 3.14
C GLN A 85 -16.50 3.72 2.97
N LEU A 86 -15.69 2.67 2.85
CA LEU A 86 -14.23 2.73 2.71
C LEU A 86 -13.76 2.28 1.32
N LEU A 87 -14.50 1.38 0.69
CA LEU A 87 -14.26 0.81 -0.63
C LEU A 87 -15.24 1.37 -1.65
N TYR A 88 -14.72 1.93 -2.72
CA TYR A 88 -15.47 2.47 -3.85
C TYR A 88 -15.13 1.71 -5.13
N ILE A 89 -16.10 1.06 -5.73
CA ILE A 89 -15.95 0.35 -7.00
C ILE A 89 -16.19 1.33 -8.15
N THR A 90 -15.21 1.45 -9.04
CA THR A 90 -15.25 2.34 -10.21
C THR A 90 -14.98 1.59 -11.51
N GLY A 91 -14.66 0.30 -11.42
CA GLY A 91 -13.90 -0.40 -12.44
C GLY A 91 -12.44 0.01 -12.44
N GLY A 92 -11.61 -0.69 -13.20
CA GLY A 92 -10.20 -0.42 -13.36
C GLY A 92 -9.70 -0.75 -14.75
N VAL A 93 -8.76 0.04 -15.25
CA VAL A 93 -8.12 -0.12 -16.55
C VAL A 93 -6.63 -0.35 -16.36
N ASP A 94 -6.12 -1.47 -16.83
CA ASP A 94 -4.70 -1.77 -16.92
C ASP A 94 -4.30 -1.78 -18.42
N ALA A 95 -3.49 -0.81 -18.85
CA ALA A 95 -3.17 -0.61 -20.27
C ALA A 95 -1.66 -0.51 -20.54
N SER A 96 -1.24 -1.10 -21.65
CA SER A 96 0.12 -1.00 -22.18
C SER A 96 0.21 -1.49 -23.64
N ALA A 97 1.41 -1.56 -24.21
CA ALA A 97 1.63 -2.38 -25.39
C ALA A 97 1.35 -3.87 -25.07
N PRO A 98 0.92 -4.68 -26.08
CA PRO A 98 0.48 -6.07 -25.84
C PRO A 98 1.51 -6.98 -25.20
N ASP A 99 2.80 -6.73 -25.44
CA ASP A 99 3.91 -7.54 -24.90
C ASP A 99 4.43 -7.03 -23.55
N ASP A 100 4.00 -5.83 -23.11
CA ASP A 100 4.40 -5.25 -21.86
C ASP A 100 3.69 -5.90 -20.66
N ASP A 101 4.32 -5.79 -19.49
CA ASP A 101 3.93 -6.53 -18.28
C ASP A 101 2.53 -6.19 -17.78
N VAL A 102 2.11 -4.92 -17.86
CA VAL A 102 0.82 -4.48 -17.31
C VAL A 102 -0.34 -5.15 -18.03
N TYR A 103 -0.44 -5.04 -19.36
CA TYR A 103 -1.52 -5.68 -20.11
C TYR A 103 -1.41 -7.20 -20.07
N LYS A 104 -0.23 -7.74 -20.39
CA LYS A 104 0.02 -9.18 -20.45
C LYS A 104 -0.21 -9.87 -19.11
N GLY A 105 0.28 -9.27 -18.03
CA GLY A 105 0.13 -9.78 -16.67
C GLY A 105 -1.32 -9.71 -16.19
N SER A 106 -2.02 -8.59 -16.41
CA SER A 106 -3.43 -8.43 -16.06
C SER A 106 -4.32 -9.41 -16.80
N ARG A 107 -4.10 -9.57 -18.11
CA ARG A 107 -4.80 -10.56 -18.92
C ARG A 107 -4.59 -11.99 -18.39
N ARG A 108 -3.32 -12.37 -18.16
CA ARG A 108 -2.98 -13.69 -17.57
C ARG A 108 -3.66 -13.90 -16.22
N ALA A 109 -3.70 -12.88 -15.37
CA ALA A 109 -4.37 -12.95 -14.08
C ALA A 109 -5.87 -13.22 -14.23
N CYS A 110 -6.53 -12.51 -15.16
CA CYS A 110 -7.94 -12.69 -15.45
C CYS A 110 -8.25 -14.08 -15.98
N GLU A 111 -7.48 -14.56 -16.97
CA GLU A 111 -7.65 -15.89 -17.57
C GLU A 111 -7.40 -17.00 -16.55
N THR A 112 -6.29 -16.92 -15.78
CA THR A 112 -5.91 -17.97 -14.79
C THR A 112 -6.92 -18.10 -13.66
N HIS A 113 -7.50 -16.99 -13.21
CA HIS A 113 -8.40 -16.98 -12.06
C HIS A 113 -9.87 -16.76 -12.42
N HIS A 114 -10.20 -16.81 -13.72
CA HIS A 114 -11.55 -16.64 -14.25
C HIS A 114 -12.22 -15.35 -13.74
N LEU A 115 -11.47 -14.25 -13.77
CA LEU A 115 -11.96 -12.94 -13.32
C LEU A 115 -12.79 -12.28 -14.45
N PRO A 116 -13.92 -11.65 -14.14
CA PRO A 116 -14.67 -10.84 -15.10
C PRO A 116 -13.77 -9.73 -15.65
N HIS A 117 -13.68 -9.62 -16.96
CA HIS A 117 -12.90 -8.58 -17.63
C HIS A 117 -13.38 -8.36 -19.08
N GLU A 118 -13.03 -7.20 -19.60
CA GLU A 118 -13.21 -6.84 -20.99
C GLU A 118 -11.85 -6.41 -21.55
N ASP A 119 -11.59 -6.74 -22.82
CA ASP A 119 -10.31 -6.45 -23.49
C ASP A 119 -10.58 -5.44 -24.61
N TYR A 120 -10.04 -4.24 -24.48
CA TYR A 120 -10.24 -3.11 -25.39
C TYR A 120 -8.99 -2.77 -26.20
N ASP A 121 -9.19 -2.39 -27.46
CA ASP A 121 -8.19 -1.60 -28.16
C ASP A 121 -8.28 -0.11 -27.77
N HIS A 122 -7.35 0.69 -28.28
CA HIS A 122 -7.26 2.12 -27.97
C HIS A 122 -8.52 2.91 -28.36
N THR A 123 -9.22 2.53 -29.44
CA THR A 123 -10.44 3.19 -29.91
C THR A 123 -11.65 2.78 -29.08
N GLU A 124 -11.78 1.49 -28.82
CA GLU A 124 -12.84 0.93 -27.98
C GLU A 124 -12.80 1.52 -26.55
N LEU A 125 -11.58 1.63 -25.96
CA LEU A 125 -11.41 2.23 -24.65
C LEU A 125 -11.82 3.70 -24.64
N SER A 126 -11.38 4.48 -25.63
CA SER A 126 -11.76 5.93 -25.74
C SER A 126 -13.25 6.14 -25.95
N ASN A 127 -13.90 5.24 -26.70
CA ASN A 127 -15.36 5.28 -26.88
C ASN A 127 -16.09 4.95 -25.58
N ARG A 128 -15.59 4.03 -24.79
CA ARG A 128 -16.17 3.61 -23.50
C ARG A 128 -15.91 4.64 -22.41
N PHE A 129 -14.71 5.19 -22.37
CA PHE A 129 -14.23 6.16 -21.37
C PHE A 129 -13.53 7.33 -22.06
N PRO A 130 -14.24 8.38 -22.44
CA PRO A 130 -13.72 9.48 -23.27
C PRO A 130 -12.54 10.26 -22.65
N GLY A 131 -12.22 10.05 -21.38
CA GLY A 131 -11.05 10.63 -20.74
C GLY A 131 -9.72 10.07 -21.23
N PHE A 132 -9.68 8.83 -21.75
CA PHE A 132 -8.47 8.18 -22.21
C PHE A 132 -8.15 8.53 -23.69
N VAL A 133 -6.87 8.82 -23.94
CA VAL A 133 -6.32 8.96 -25.28
C VAL A 133 -5.09 8.07 -25.39
N LEU A 134 -5.31 6.79 -25.72
CA LEU A 134 -4.19 5.84 -25.87
C LEU A 134 -3.63 5.84 -27.28
N PRO A 135 -2.30 5.73 -27.45
CA PRO A 135 -1.67 5.53 -28.76
C PRO A 135 -2.16 4.25 -29.46
N LYS A 136 -2.19 4.31 -30.80
CA LYS A 136 -2.48 3.12 -31.61
C LYS A 136 -1.52 1.98 -31.27
N GLY A 137 -2.08 0.78 -31.09
CA GLY A 137 -1.35 -0.44 -30.74
C GLY A 137 -1.31 -0.74 -29.26
N MET A 138 -1.69 0.18 -28.36
CA MET A 138 -1.93 -0.15 -26.97
C MET A 138 -3.25 -0.92 -26.79
N ARG A 139 -3.28 -1.77 -25.81
CA ARG A 139 -4.47 -2.53 -25.38
C ARG A 139 -4.74 -2.31 -23.91
N ALA A 140 -5.96 -2.59 -23.49
CA ALA A 140 -6.39 -2.38 -22.11
C ALA A 140 -7.27 -3.53 -21.62
N ILE A 141 -6.99 -4.00 -20.41
CA ILE A 141 -7.90 -4.88 -19.66
C ILE A 141 -8.73 -3.99 -18.74
N TYR A 142 -10.04 -4.02 -18.93
CA TYR A 142 -10.99 -3.42 -18.01
C TYR A 142 -11.53 -4.48 -17.04
N GLN A 143 -11.51 -4.16 -15.76
CA GLN A 143 -12.01 -5.01 -14.70
C GLN A 143 -13.12 -4.29 -13.91
N PRO A 144 -14.37 -4.82 -13.88
CA PRO A 144 -15.49 -4.15 -13.24
C PRO A 144 -15.36 -4.06 -11.71
N ASP A 145 -14.67 -5.03 -11.06
CA ASP A 145 -14.55 -5.13 -9.61
C ASP A 145 -13.43 -4.26 -9.02
N ALA A 146 -12.66 -3.57 -9.86
CA ALA A 146 -11.62 -2.67 -9.40
C ALA A 146 -12.18 -1.34 -8.86
N GLY A 147 -11.36 -0.63 -8.09
CA GLY A 147 -11.75 0.65 -7.52
C GLY A 147 -10.68 1.21 -6.61
N PHE A 148 -11.10 1.94 -5.58
CA PHE A 148 -10.15 2.49 -4.61
C PHE A 148 -10.67 2.41 -3.18
N LEU A 149 -9.71 2.45 -2.25
CA LEU A 149 -9.90 2.54 -0.82
C LEU A 149 -9.56 3.96 -0.35
N LEU A 150 -10.30 4.49 0.63
CA LEU A 150 -9.97 5.73 1.33
C LEU A 150 -8.91 5.44 2.39
N SER A 151 -7.63 5.61 2.05
CA SER A 151 -6.49 5.12 2.83
C SER A 151 -6.48 5.56 4.28
N GLU A 152 -6.61 6.85 4.56
CA GLU A 152 -6.60 7.39 5.92
C GLU A 152 -7.86 6.97 6.70
N ARG A 153 -9.01 6.92 6.01
CA ARG A 153 -10.28 6.47 6.63
C ARG A 153 -10.23 5.00 7.00
N CYS A 154 -9.60 4.16 6.17
CA CYS A 154 -9.35 2.74 6.48
C CYS A 154 -8.52 2.57 7.75
N ILE A 155 -7.46 3.36 7.92
CA ILE A 155 -6.63 3.35 9.13
C ILE A 155 -7.46 3.77 10.34
N VAL A 156 -8.18 4.88 10.24
CA VAL A 156 -9.05 5.40 11.31
C VAL A 156 -10.10 4.37 11.71
N ALA A 157 -10.75 3.72 10.74
CA ALA A 157 -11.75 2.69 10.99
C ALA A 157 -11.16 1.50 11.77
N HIS A 158 -10.01 0.97 11.35
CA HIS A 158 -9.32 -0.10 12.07
C HIS A 158 -8.95 0.31 13.51
N VAL A 159 -8.39 1.51 13.70
CA VAL A 159 -7.99 2.02 15.02
C VAL A 159 -9.20 2.17 15.93
N HIS A 160 -10.29 2.78 15.47
CA HIS A 160 -11.52 2.93 16.26
C HIS A 160 -12.12 1.56 16.63
N LEU A 161 -12.18 0.64 15.70
CA LEU A 161 -12.68 -0.72 15.95
C LEU A 161 -11.79 -1.50 16.92
N ALA A 162 -10.47 -1.26 16.92
CA ALA A 162 -9.52 -1.83 17.87
C ALA A 162 -9.67 -1.23 19.27
N MET A 163 -9.73 0.09 19.38
CA MET A 163 -9.93 0.79 20.67
C MET A 163 -11.25 0.43 21.31
N ALA A 164 -12.32 0.27 20.53
CA ALA A 164 -13.62 -0.21 21.03
C ALA A 164 -13.55 -1.63 21.62
N ARG A 165 -12.45 -2.36 21.39
CA ARG A 165 -12.14 -3.70 21.92
C ARG A 165 -11.02 -3.70 22.96
N GLY A 166 -10.65 -2.51 23.47
CA GLY A 166 -9.66 -2.37 24.53
C GLY A 166 -8.20 -2.29 24.06
N ALA A 167 -7.92 -2.19 22.77
CA ALA A 167 -6.56 -1.90 22.31
C ALA A 167 -6.11 -0.50 22.75
N ILE A 168 -4.86 -0.40 23.19
CA ILE A 168 -4.22 0.87 23.54
C ILE A 168 -3.39 1.35 22.37
N ILE A 169 -3.53 2.62 22.00
CA ILE A 169 -2.83 3.23 20.85
C ILE A 169 -2.07 4.47 21.32
N HIS A 170 -0.77 4.45 21.10
CA HIS A 170 0.11 5.58 21.38
C HIS A 170 0.62 6.18 20.06
N GLY A 171 0.12 7.36 19.72
CA GLY A 171 0.70 8.23 18.69
C GLY A 171 1.80 9.13 19.27
N HIS A 172 2.66 9.67 18.39
CA HIS A 172 3.77 10.54 18.76
C HIS A 172 4.73 9.92 19.78
N GLU A 173 4.92 8.60 19.69
CA GLU A 173 5.86 7.84 20.52
C GLU A 173 6.76 6.99 19.64
N ARG A 174 8.06 7.31 19.66
CA ARG A 174 9.04 6.67 18.78
C ARG A 174 9.66 5.45 19.46
N VAL A 175 9.49 4.27 18.86
CA VAL A 175 10.28 3.09 19.22
C VAL A 175 11.75 3.33 18.80
N VAL A 176 12.65 3.25 19.79
CA VAL A 176 14.09 3.45 19.60
C VAL A 176 14.79 2.12 19.36
N ASN A 177 14.38 1.08 20.11
CA ASN A 177 14.97 -0.24 20.04
C ASN A 177 14.01 -1.30 20.58
N TRP A 178 14.26 -2.53 20.24
CA TRP A 178 13.64 -3.71 20.84
C TRP A 178 14.69 -4.78 21.09
N GLU A 179 14.45 -5.65 22.06
CA GLU A 179 15.33 -6.76 22.39
C GLU A 179 14.53 -7.99 22.87
N PRO A 180 15.04 -9.21 22.61
CA PRO A 180 14.47 -10.41 23.23
C PRO A 180 14.58 -10.33 24.76
N ALA A 181 13.55 -10.84 25.46
CA ALA A 181 13.51 -10.87 26.92
C ALA A 181 12.85 -12.17 27.39
N GLY A 182 13.65 -13.22 27.54
CA GLY A 182 13.16 -14.58 27.76
C GLY A 182 12.35 -15.06 26.55
N GLU A 183 11.10 -15.51 26.77
CA GLU A 183 10.18 -15.92 25.71
C GLU A 183 9.42 -14.76 25.07
N GLY A 184 9.58 -13.54 25.59
CA GLY A 184 8.95 -12.31 25.10
C GLY A 184 9.95 -11.30 24.57
N VAL A 185 9.52 -10.04 24.56
CA VAL A 185 10.32 -8.90 24.06
C VAL A 185 10.19 -7.71 24.99
N LYS A 186 11.24 -6.86 25.01
CA LYS A 186 11.19 -5.51 25.53
C LYS A 186 11.25 -4.52 24.37
N VAL A 187 10.40 -3.52 24.39
CA VAL A 187 10.34 -2.44 23.40
C VAL A 187 10.59 -1.12 24.11
N ARG A 188 11.74 -0.49 23.79
CA ARG A 188 12.13 0.81 24.35
C ARG A 188 11.71 1.92 23.39
N THR A 189 10.95 2.87 23.92
CA THR A 189 10.57 4.08 23.23
C THR A 189 11.40 5.28 23.71
N ASP A 190 11.15 6.45 23.15
CA ASP A 190 11.68 7.73 23.64
C ASP A 190 11.03 8.19 24.94
N ARG A 191 10.02 7.46 25.46
CA ARG A 191 9.32 7.78 26.70
C ARG A 191 9.54 6.75 27.81
N THR A 192 9.46 5.46 27.48
CA THR A 192 9.52 4.37 28.46
C THR A 192 9.88 3.02 27.81
N THR A 193 9.82 1.95 28.59
CA THR A 193 10.03 0.59 28.11
C THR A 193 8.81 -0.26 28.42
N TYR A 194 8.29 -0.95 27.40
CA TYR A 194 7.18 -1.90 27.51
C TYR A 194 7.67 -3.33 27.39
N SER A 195 6.89 -4.26 27.90
CA SER A 195 7.13 -5.71 27.72
C SER A 195 5.94 -6.37 27.02
N ALA A 196 6.20 -7.34 26.15
CA ALA A 196 5.16 -8.13 25.53
C ALA A 196 5.62 -9.57 25.27
N ASP A 197 4.63 -10.47 25.08
CA ASP A 197 4.93 -11.83 24.66
C ASP A 197 5.34 -11.89 23.18
N LYS A 198 4.75 -11.02 22.34
CA LYS A 198 5.02 -10.96 20.91
C LYS A 198 5.19 -9.51 20.44
N LEU A 199 5.93 -9.36 19.35
CA LEU A 199 6.14 -8.08 18.67
C LEU A 199 5.80 -8.21 17.19
N VAL A 200 5.03 -7.26 16.65
CA VAL A 200 4.79 -7.14 15.21
C VAL A 200 5.38 -5.82 14.73
N ILE A 201 6.26 -5.86 13.75
CA ILE A 201 6.91 -4.67 13.19
C ILE A 201 6.34 -4.38 11.80
N THR A 202 5.58 -3.28 11.71
CA THR A 202 4.94 -2.74 10.50
C THR A 202 5.32 -1.27 10.30
N ALA A 203 6.60 -0.96 10.57
CA ALA A 203 7.12 0.41 10.66
C ALA A 203 7.33 1.09 9.28
N GLY A 204 6.77 0.54 8.18
CA GLY A 204 6.84 1.11 6.85
C GLY A 204 8.27 1.47 6.43
N PRO A 205 8.55 2.73 6.02
CA PRO A 205 9.88 3.16 5.58
C PRO A 205 10.97 3.05 6.65
N TRP A 206 10.62 2.97 7.93
CA TRP A 206 11.57 2.81 9.03
C TRP A 206 11.87 1.35 9.41
N ALA A 207 11.25 0.39 8.72
CA ALA A 207 11.43 -1.04 9.03
C ALA A 207 12.91 -1.48 8.94
N ASN A 208 13.67 -0.98 7.95
CA ASN A 208 15.09 -1.28 7.80
C ASN A 208 15.97 -0.75 8.95
N LYS A 209 15.53 0.31 9.67
CA LYS A 209 16.23 0.85 10.84
C LYS A 209 15.98 0.01 12.09
N LEU A 210 14.74 -0.42 12.28
CA LEU A 210 14.34 -1.24 13.45
C LEU A 210 14.75 -2.70 13.32
N LEU A 211 14.98 -3.18 12.09
CA LEU A 211 15.32 -4.57 11.76
C LEU A 211 16.70 -4.68 11.09
N ALA A 212 17.60 -3.72 11.35
CA ALA A 212 18.99 -3.83 10.93
C ALA A 212 19.72 -4.92 11.74
N PRO A 213 20.64 -5.70 11.12
CA PRO A 213 21.04 -5.64 9.71
C PRO A 213 20.10 -6.40 8.75
N LEU A 214 19.09 -7.13 9.26
CA LEU A 214 18.25 -8.07 8.50
C LEU A 214 17.59 -7.44 7.24
N LEU A 215 17.03 -6.24 7.38
CA LEU A 215 16.30 -5.58 6.28
C LEU A 215 17.05 -4.40 5.64
N LYS A 216 18.32 -4.16 5.99
CA LYS A 216 19.06 -2.97 5.53
C LYS A 216 19.02 -2.80 4.00
N GLU A 217 19.19 -3.88 3.27
CA GLU A 217 19.22 -3.88 1.80
C GLU A 217 17.97 -4.50 1.15
N LEU A 218 17.04 -5.01 1.98
CA LEU A 218 15.84 -5.69 1.50
C LEU A 218 14.60 -4.80 1.52
N ALA A 219 14.60 -3.72 2.29
CA ALA A 219 13.47 -2.80 2.40
C ALA A 219 13.97 -1.37 2.22
N VAL A 220 14.03 -0.91 0.96
CA VAL A 220 14.67 0.35 0.57
C VAL A 220 13.62 1.45 0.36
N PRO A 221 13.63 2.53 1.16
CA PRO A 221 12.72 3.65 0.96
C PRO A 221 13.05 4.45 -0.29
N GLU A 222 12.01 4.84 -1.04
CA GLU A 222 12.10 5.60 -2.29
C GLU A 222 11.05 6.71 -2.27
N ARG A 223 11.47 7.94 -2.61
CA ARG A 223 10.59 9.11 -2.70
C ARG A 223 9.63 8.97 -3.88
N GLN A 224 8.38 9.25 -3.63
CA GLN A 224 7.31 9.27 -4.62
C GLN A 224 6.57 10.60 -4.59
N VAL A 225 5.91 10.97 -5.69
CA VAL A 225 5.05 12.15 -5.77
C VAL A 225 3.73 11.80 -6.42
N VAL A 226 2.64 12.36 -5.89
CA VAL A 226 1.32 12.35 -6.50
C VAL A 226 0.86 13.78 -6.74
N ALA A 227 0.11 14.01 -7.82
CA ALA A 227 -0.47 15.30 -8.14
C ALA A 227 -1.97 15.19 -8.37
N TRP A 228 -2.68 16.29 -8.11
CA TRP A 228 -4.06 16.53 -8.51
C TRP A 228 -4.07 17.68 -9.51
N LEU A 229 -4.34 17.37 -10.77
CA LEU A 229 -4.39 18.36 -11.85
C LEU A 229 -5.82 18.85 -12.04
N GLN A 230 -5.98 20.14 -12.30
CA GLN A 230 -7.27 20.74 -12.65
C GLN A 230 -7.69 20.28 -14.05
N PRO A 231 -8.78 19.53 -14.24
CA PRO A 231 -9.25 19.18 -15.56
C PRO A 231 -9.74 20.43 -16.33
N LYS A 232 -9.41 20.52 -17.60
CA LYS A 232 -9.97 21.54 -18.52
C LYS A 232 -11.45 21.25 -18.80
N ASN A 233 -11.77 19.96 -19.01
CA ASN A 233 -13.13 19.44 -19.04
C ASN A 233 -13.29 18.42 -17.89
N PRO A 234 -13.98 18.74 -16.80
CA PRO A 234 -14.08 17.85 -15.64
C PRO A 234 -14.94 16.61 -15.86
N GLU A 235 -15.90 16.64 -16.77
CA GLU A 235 -16.95 15.62 -16.86
C GLU A 235 -16.40 14.19 -17.09
N PRO A 236 -15.46 13.93 -18.03
CA PRO A 236 -14.91 12.59 -18.23
C PRO A 236 -14.13 12.05 -17.02
N PHE A 237 -13.67 12.93 -16.11
CA PHE A 237 -12.78 12.58 -14.99
C PHE A 237 -13.50 12.48 -13.65
N ARG A 238 -14.82 12.68 -13.63
CA ARG A 238 -15.62 12.56 -12.40
C ARG A 238 -15.71 11.12 -11.92
N PHE A 239 -15.91 10.97 -10.62
CA PHE A 239 -16.34 9.71 -10.04
C PHE A 239 -17.61 9.19 -10.74
N GLY A 240 -17.54 7.93 -11.18
CA GLY A 240 -18.59 7.28 -11.98
C GLY A 240 -18.34 7.32 -13.50
N ASN A 241 -17.53 8.24 -14.00
CA ASN A 241 -17.20 8.36 -15.43
C ASN A 241 -15.80 7.84 -15.77
N LEU A 242 -14.85 7.94 -14.84
CA LEU A 242 -13.50 7.41 -15.01
C LEU A 242 -13.26 6.25 -14.03
N PRO A 243 -12.81 5.08 -14.50
CA PRO A 243 -12.28 4.04 -13.62
C PRO A 243 -10.93 4.44 -13.02
N VAL A 244 -10.46 3.72 -11.97
CA VAL A 244 -9.04 3.76 -11.61
C VAL A 244 -8.22 3.16 -12.75
N TRP A 245 -6.95 3.56 -12.87
CA TRP A 245 -6.17 3.09 -14.02
C TRP A 245 -4.68 2.94 -13.71
N ILE A 246 -4.03 2.06 -14.46
CA ILE A 246 -2.58 1.90 -14.56
C ILE A 246 -2.23 1.87 -16.04
N ILE A 247 -1.28 2.68 -16.46
CA ILE A 247 -0.77 2.71 -17.84
C ILE A 247 0.74 2.57 -17.81
N GLN A 248 1.24 1.49 -18.44
CA GLN A 248 2.65 1.34 -18.74
C GLN A 248 2.92 1.90 -20.12
N ALA A 249 3.83 2.86 -20.20
CA ALA A 249 4.21 3.60 -21.39
C ALA A 249 5.73 3.70 -21.47
N PRO A 250 6.31 4.14 -22.60
CA PRO A 250 7.76 4.34 -22.72
C PRO A 250 8.34 5.29 -21.66
N GLU A 251 7.53 6.22 -21.13
CA GLU A 251 7.91 7.19 -20.09
C GLU A 251 7.90 6.59 -18.68
N GLY A 252 7.41 5.35 -18.52
CA GLY A 252 7.27 4.65 -17.24
C GLY A 252 5.85 4.17 -16.98
N THR A 253 5.62 3.64 -15.78
CA THR A 253 4.30 3.17 -15.36
C THR A 253 3.61 4.23 -14.49
N PHE A 254 2.43 4.68 -14.94
CA PHE A 254 1.63 5.68 -14.26
C PHE A 254 0.32 5.08 -13.77
N TYR A 255 -0.24 5.68 -12.73
CA TYR A 255 -1.52 5.28 -12.17
C TYR A 255 -2.35 6.49 -11.78
N GLY A 256 -3.67 6.32 -11.72
CA GLY A 256 -4.52 7.42 -11.31
C GLY A 256 -5.94 7.02 -10.99
N PHE A 257 -6.70 8.05 -10.68
CA PHE A 257 -8.03 7.95 -10.07
C PHE A 257 -8.99 8.96 -10.71
N PRO A 258 -10.30 8.70 -10.63
CA PRO A 258 -11.29 9.76 -10.86
C PRO A 258 -11.11 10.89 -9.83
N SER A 259 -11.66 12.05 -10.14
CA SER A 259 -11.71 13.17 -9.19
C SER A 259 -12.51 12.78 -7.95
N TRP A 260 -11.84 12.81 -6.77
CA TRP A 260 -12.41 12.44 -5.49
C TRP A 260 -11.75 13.21 -4.35
N GLY A 261 -12.54 13.77 -3.44
CA GLY A 261 -12.07 14.55 -2.29
C GLY A 261 -11.49 15.89 -2.72
N ILE A 262 -10.24 15.93 -3.20
CA ILE A 262 -9.66 17.09 -3.85
C ILE A 262 -10.24 17.20 -5.28
N PRO A 263 -10.69 18.38 -5.73
CA PRO A 263 -11.36 18.56 -7.03
C PRO A 263 -10.37 18.54 -8.20
N GLY A 264 -9.61 17.45 -8.35
CA GLY A 264 -8.58 17.29 -9.37
C GLY A 264 -8.48 15.86 -9.87
N PHE A 265 -7.94 15.72 -11.07
CA PHE A 265 -7.53 14.43 -11.63
C PHE A 265 -6.22 13.98 -10.95
N LYS A 266 -6.31 12.93 -10.14
CA LYS A 266 -5.17 12.43 -9.37
C LYS A 266 -4.37 11.44 -10.17
N LEU A 267 -3.03 11.62 -10.19
CA LEU A 267 -2.11 10.68 -10.79
C LEU A 267 -0.75 10.64 -10.05
N GLY A 268 -0.01 9.55 -10.30
CA GLY A 268 1.38 9.37 -9.87
C GLY A 268 2.13 8.49 -10.87
N ARG A 269 3.47 8.52 -10.81
CA ARG A 269 4.35 7.60 -11.52
C ARG A 269 4.94 6.61 -10.52
N ILE A 270 4.90 5.33 -10.83
CA ILE A 270 5.61 4.30 -10.07
C ILE A 270 7.11 4.52 -10.28
N HIS A 271 7.89 4.54 -9.19
CA HIS A 271 9.32 4.89 -9.20
C HIS A 271 9.55 6.29 -9.79
N HIS A 272 8.92 7.29 -9.20
CA HIS A 272 8.78 8.65 -9.75
C HIS A 272 10.07 9.24 -10.33
N ARG A 273 11.16 9.29 -9.54
CA ARG A 273 12.52 9.70 -9.97
C ARG A 273 13.59 8.69 -9.54
N GLU A 274 13.17 7.53 -9.04
CA GLU A 274 14.04 6.46 -8.53
C GLU A 274 14.99 6.92 -7.39
N GLU A 275 14.56 7.90 -6.63
CA GLU A 275 15.34 8.50 -5.55
C GLU A 275 15.25 7.66 -4.27
N THR A 276 16.30 6.88 -3.98
CA THR A 276 16.46 6.23 -2.68
C THR A 276 16.69 7.29 -1.60
N VAL A 277 15.96 7.19 -0.49
CA VAL A 277 15.97 8.22 0.56
C VAL A 277 16.11 7.62 1.95
N ASP A 278 16.61 8.43 2.89
CA ASP A 278 16.42 8.20 4.31
C ASP A 278 15.08 8.84 4.72
N PRO A 279 14.13 8.10 5.29
CA PRO A 279 12.82 8.64 5.63
C PRO A 279 12.85 9.72 6.72
N ASP A 280 13.96 9.83 7.50
CA ASP A 280 14.15 10.88 8.50
C ASP A 280 14.58 12.22 7.90
N THR A 281 15.26 12.22 6.76
CA THR A 281 15.85 13.42 6.13
C THR A 281 15.35 13.66 4.71
N MET A 282 14.39 12.85 4.23
CA MET A 282 13.82 12.98 2.89
C MET A 282 13.26 14.39 2.68
N ASP A 283 13.58 14.97 1.53
CA ASP A 283 12.92 16.17 1.05
C ASP A 283 11.43 15.88 0.75
N ARG A 284 10.56 16.58 1.47
CA ARG A 284 9.10 16.45 1.38
C ARG A 284 8.46 17.56 0.56
N GLU A 285 9.25 18.50 0.06
CA GLU A 285 8.79 19.51 -0.88
C GLU A 285 8.58 18.89 -2.25
N CYS A 286 7.58 19.36 -2.98
CA CYS A 286 7.37 19.02 -4.39
C CYS A 286 7.98 20.11 -5.27
N HIS A 287 8.74 19.70 -6.27
CA HIS A 287 9.50 20.60 -7.14
C HIS A 287 8.89 20.68 -8.56
N PRO A 288 9.21 21.71 -9.34
CA PRO A 288 8.73 21.84 -10.72
C PRO A 288 9.03 20.62 -11.62
N GLU A 289 10.14 19.93 -11.36
CA GLU A 289 10.53 18.72 -12.07
C GLU A 289 9.58 17.55 -11.78
N ASP A 290 9.07 17.47 -10.54
CA ASP A 290 8.07 16.48 -10.16
C ASP A 290 6.75 16.71 -10.92
N GLU A 291 6.31 17.97 -10.98
CA GLU A 291 5.12 18.37 -11.75
C GLU A 291 5.28 18.08 -13.23
N ALA A 292 6.43 18.44 -13.82
CA ALA A 292 6.71 18.29 -15.24
C ALA A 292 6.56 16.83 -15.71
N ILE A 293 7.02 15.85 -14.92
CA ILE A 293 6.89 14.42 -15.21
C ILE A 293 5.42 14.03 -15.31
N LEU A 294 4.62 14.38 -14.29
CA LEU A 294 3.21 13.99 -14.19
C LEU A 294 2.35 14.74 -15.22
N TRP A 295 2.61 16.04 -15.40
CA TRP A 295 1.88 16.88 -16.36
C TRP A 295 2.14 16.45 -17.80
N SER A 296 3.40 16.12 -18.16
CA SER A 296 3.75 15.67 -19.51
C SER A 296 3.04 14.38 -19.90
N PHE A 297 2.96 13.43 -18.96
CA PHE A 297 2.18 12.21 -19.15
C PHE A 297 0.69 12.53 -19.31
N ALA A 298 0.11 13.33 -18.39
CA ALA A 298 -1.29 13.71 -18.46
C ALA A 298 -1.62 14.42 -19.79
N LYS A 299 -0.75 15.32 -20.26
CA LYS A 299 -0.95 16.01 -21.54
C LYS A 299 -1.04 15.05 -22.73
N ARG A 300 -0.33 13.93 -22.69
CA ARG A 300 -0.31 12.93 -23.76
C ARG A 300 -1.48 11.96 -23.72
N TYR A 301 -1.81 11.44 -22.53
CA TYR A 301 -2.78 10.35 -22.37
C TYR A 301 -4.15 10.80 -21.84
N PHE A 302 -4.22 12.01 -21.28
CA PHE A 302 -5.42 12.61 -20.68
C PHE A 302 -5.44 14.13 -20.94
N PRO A 303 -5.40 14.60 -22.22
CA PRO A 303 -5.18 16.01 -22.55
C PRO A 303 -6.19 16.96 -21.91
N GLU A 304 -7.42 16.52 -21.71
CA GLU A 304 -8.49 17.30 -21.05
C GLU A 304 -8.33 17.35 -19.52
N ALA A 305 -7.50 16.49 -18.93
CA ALA A 305 -7.15 16.53 -17.49
C ALA A 305 -5.89 17.37 -17.23
N ALA A 306 -5.08 17.68 -18.24
CA ALA A 306 -3.76 18.32 -18.10
C ALA A 306 -3.85 19.84 -17.91
N GLY A 307 -4.49 20.29 -16.84
CA GLY A 307 -4.47 21.66 -16.36
C GLY A 307 -3.37 21.90 -15.33
N ARG A 308 -3.49 22.94 -14.53
CA ARG A 308 -2.54 23.30 -13.45
C ARG A 308 -2.61 22.27 -12.32
N ALA A 309 -1.51 22.04 -11.62
CA ALA A 309 -1.54 21.31 -10.36
C ALA A 309 -2.34 22.11 -9.31
N LEU A 310 -3.35 21.48 -8.73
CA LEU A 310 -4.11 22.01 -7.60
C LEU A 310 -3.46 21.63 -6.27
N SER A 311 -2.86 20.45 -6.22
CA SER A 311 -2.12 19.96 -5.08
C SER A 311 -1.09 18.94 -5.54
N MET A 312 -0.01 18.84 -4.80
CA MET A 312 1.00 17.80 -4.94
C MET A 312 1.44 17.35 -3.55
N GLU A 313 1.72 16.06 -3.40
CA GLU A 313 2.18 15.48 -2.15
C GLU A 313 3.28 14.46 -2.40
N THR A 314 4.30 14.49 -1.53
CA THR A 314 5.32 13.43 -1.51
C THR A 314 4.82 12.23 -0.74
N CYS A 315 5.26 11.04 -1.13
CA CYS A 315 4.97 9.78 -0.48
C CYS A 315 6.26 8.93 -0.44
N ILE A 316 6.25 7.80 0.23
CA ILE A 316 7.40 6.89 0.27
C ILE A 316 6.92 5.48 -0.09
N PHE A 317 7.57 4.87 -1.09
CA PHE A 317 7.53 3.43 -1.27
C PHE A 317 8.65 2.81 -0.42
N THR A 318 8.47 1.58 0.00
CA THR A 318 9.54 0.78 0.61
C THR A 318 9.68 -0.46 -0.26
N ASN A 319 10.67 -0.43 -1.12
CA ASN A 319 10.84 -1.39 -2.19
C ASN A 319 11.70 -2.58 -1.76
N THR A 320 11.37 -3.74 -2.30
CA THR A 320 12.18 -4.95 -2.21
C THR A 320 12.81 -5.27 -3.57
N PRO A 321 13.87 -6.10 -3.63
CA PRO A 321 14.56 -6.40 -4.88
C PRO A 321 13.66 -6.93 -6.00
N LYS A 322 12.66 -7.75 -5.65
CA LYS A 322 11.72 -8.37 -6.61
C LYS A 322 10.30 -7.81 -6.56
N GLY A 323 10.07 -6.73 -5.81
CA GLY A 323 8.75 -6.15 -5.63
C GLY A 323 7.81 -6.92 -4.69
N HIS A 324 8.14 -8.15 -4.29
CA HIS A 324 7.33 -8.92 -3.33
C HIS A 324 7.44 -8.36 -1.92
N PHE A 325 6.38 -8.50 -1.14
CA PHE A 325 6.34 -8.09 0.27
C PHE A 325 7.24 -8.98 1.13
N ILE A 326 7.66 -8.46 2.27
CA ILE A 326 8.32 -9.24 3.32
C ILE A 326 7.31 -9.48 4.42
N VAL A 327 6.84 -10.72 4.55
CA VAL A 327 5.91 -11.17 5.59
C VAL A 327 6.44 -12.48 6.16
N ASP A 328 7.06 -12.41 7.34
CA ASP A 328 7.75 -13.56 7.94
C ASP A 328 7.89 -13.39 9.45
N ARG A 329 8.38 -14.42 10.12
CA ARG A 329 8.92 -14.31 11.47
C ARG A 329 10.41 -14.01 11.43
N HIS A 330 10.89 -13.27 12.42
CA HIS A 330 12.33 -13.02 12.55
C HIS A 330 13.09 -14.34 12.73
N PRO A 331 14.16 -14.62 11.97
CA PRO A 331 14.82 -15.92 11.98
C PRO A 331 15.37 -16.30 13.35
N ASP A 332 15.96 -15.33 14.08
CA ASP A 332 16.60 -15.57 15.39
C ASP A 332 15.66 -15.31 16.57
N CYS A 333 14.50 -14.67 16.33
CA CYS A 333 13.54 -14.28 17.37
C CYS A 333 12.11 -14.62 16.93
N PRO A 334 11.65 -15.88 17.03
CA PRO A 334 10.37 -16.32 16.49
C PRO A 334 9.15 -15.65 17.13
N GLN A 335 9.31 -14.96 18.26
CA GLN A 335 8.29 -14.09 18.87
C GLN A 335 8.12 -12.74 18.16
N VAL A 336 8.97 -12.41 17.17
CA VAL A 336 8.90 -11.17 16.37
C VAL A 336 8.43 -11.48 14.96
N VAL A 337 7.37 -10.79 14.52
CA VAL A 337 6.77 -10.92 13.18
C VAL A 337 7.03 -9.65 12.38
N LEU A 338 7.33 -9.81 11.10
CA LEU A 338 7.72 -8.75 10.19
C LEU A 338 6.67 -8.53 9.12
N GLY A 339 6.30 -7.27 8.88
CA GLY A 339 5.52 -6.85 7.72
C GLY A 339 6.16 -5.61 7.11
N ALA A 340 6.94 -5.75 6.05
CA ALA A 340 7.74 -4.69 5.45
C ALA A 340 7.83 -4.79 3.92
N GLY A 341 8.43 -3.80 3.26
CA GLY A 341 8.77 -3.86 1.84
C GLY A 341 7.57 -4.06 0.92
N TYR A 342 6.52 -3.28 1.08
CA TYR A 342 5.28 -3.42 0.30
C TYR A 342 5.34 -2.80 -1.11
N SER A 343 6.48 -2.32 -1.54
CA SER A 343 6.87 -1.98 -2.92
C SER A 343 5.84 -1.15 -3.70
N GLY A 344 5.18 -0.19 -3.04
CA GLY A 344 4.22 0.72 -3.67
C GLY A 344 2.83 0.15 -3.95
N HIS A 345 2.60 -1.16 -3.79
CA HIS A 345 1.31 -1.78 -4.13
C HIS A 345 0.62 -2.54 -2.97
N GLY A 346 1.09 -2.35 -1.72
CA GLY A 346 0.65 -3.13 -0.55
C GLY A 346 -0.69 -2.72 0.06
N PHE A 347 -1.11 -1.44 0.00
CA PHE A 347 -2.22 -0.94 0.83
C PHE A 347 -3.53 -1.72 0.66
N LYS A 348 -3.86 -2.12 -0.57
CA LYS A 348 -5.06 -2.91 -0.86
C LYS A 348 -5.15 -4.22 -0.07
N PHE A 349 -4.00 -4.76 0.32
CA PHE A 349 -3.87 -5.97 1.14
C PHE A 349 -3.90 -5.70 2.65
N ALA A 350 -3.97 -4.46 3.12
CA ALA A 350 -3.78 -4.15 4.53
C ALA A 350 -4.73 -4.95 5.44
N SER A 351 -5.99 -5.13 5.04
CA SER A 351 -6.96 -5.92 5.80
C SER A 351 -6.52 -7.39 5.94
N VAL A 352 -6.12 -8.07 4.87
CA VAL A 352 -5.66 -9.46 4.92
C VAL A 352 -4.26 -9.59 5.53
N MET A 353 -3.41 -8.58 5.40
CA MET A 353 -2.12 -8.55 6.10
C MET A 353 -2.31 -8.46 7.61
N GLY A 354 -3.29 -7.70 8.09
CA GLY A 354 -3.69 -7.69 9.50
C GLY A 354 -4.04 -9.09 9.99
N GLU A 355 -4.85 -9.84 9.24
CA GLU A 355 -5.20 -11.23 9.54
C GLU A 355 -3.96 -12.15 9.55
N ILE A 356 -3.09 -12.05 8.53
CA ILE A 356 -1.88 -12.87 8.40
C ILE A 356 -0.89 -12.60 9.53
N LEU A 357 -0.54 -11.33 9.76
CA LEU A 357 0.42 -10.94 10.80
C LEU A 357 -0.07 -11.35 12.20
N THR A 358 -1.37 -11.22 12.45
CA THR A 358 -2.00 -11.70 13.68
C THR A 358 -1.89 -13.20 13.82
N GLN A 359 -2.16 -13.99 12.77
CA GLN A 359 -2.04 -15.44 12.78
C GLN A 359 -0.58 -15.88 13.02
N LEU A 360 0.39 -15.23 12.37
CA LEU A 360 1.80 -15.51 12.61
C LEU A 360 2.24 -15.19 14.04
N ALA A 361 1.76 -14.10 14.62
CA ALA A 361 2.11 -13.71 15.99
C ALA A 361 1.47 -14.61 17.05
N VAL A 362 0.21 -14.97 16.89
CA VAL A 362 -0.56 -15.72 17.90
C VAL A 362 -0.45 -17.21 17.69
N ASP A 363 -0.59 -17.70 16.45
CA ASP A 363 -0.69 -19.12 16.11
C ASP A 363 0.63 -19.70 15.57
N GLY A 364 1.64 -18.84 15.33
CA GLY A 364 2.94 -19.20 14.76
C GLY A 364 2.90 -19.58 13.25
N LYS A 365 1.72 -19.62 12.66
CA LYS A 365 1.48 -19.97 11.25
C LYS A 365 0.23 -19.27 10.74
N THR A 366 0.09 -19.14 9.42
CA THR A 366 -1.12 -18.62 8.77
C THR A 366 -1.75 -19.68 7.87
N ARG A 367 -3.06 -19.58 7.67
CA ARG A 367 -3.81 -20.43 6.72
C ARG A 367 -3.61 -19.99 5.25
N HIS A 368 -3.12 -18.77 5.04
CA HIS A 368 -2.88 -18.21 3.71
C HIS A 368 -1.56 -18.72 3.14
N ASN A 369 -1.52 -18.94 1.83
CA ASN A 369 -0.26 -19.21 1.16
C ASN A 369 0.54 -17.91 1.03
N ILE A 370 1.58 -17.76 1.86
CA ILE A 370 2.52 -16.64 1.84
C ILE A 370 3.94 -17.11 1.54
N SER A 371 4.12 -18.32 1.02
CA SER A 371 5.45 -18.91 0.79
C SER A 371 6.34 -18.08 -0.14
N PHE A 372 5.74 -17.22 -0.99
CA PHE A 372 6.44 -16.31 -1.89
C PHE A 372 6.80 -14.96 -1.25
N LEU A 373 6.34 -14.68 -0.01
CA LEU A 373 6.56 -13.43 0.74
C LEU A 373 7.63 -13.55 1.83
N GLY A 374 8.24 -14.72 2.00
CA GLY A 374 9.25 -14.97 3.04
C GLY A 374 10.59 -14.29 2.72
N LEU A 375 11.35 -14.00 3.76
CA LEU A 375 12.69 -13.39 3.68
C LEU A 375 13.62 -14.08 2.69
N ASN A 376 13.58 -15.41 2.62
CA ASN A 376 14.39 -16.22 1.73
C ASN A 376 14.02 -16.11 0.25
N ARG A 377 12.92 -15.45 -0.08
CA ARG A 377 12.42 -15.27 -1.46
C ARG A 377 12.69 -13.89 -2.03
N VAL A 378 12.93 -12.91 -1.17
CA VAL A 378 13.10 -11.50 -1.57
C VAL A 378 14.43 -11.27 -2.30
N GLY A 379 15.49 -12.04 -1.98
CA GLY A 379 16.80 -11.93 -2.59
C GLY A 379 17.60 -10.72 -2.09
N THR A 380 18.78 -10.50 -2.69
CA THR A 380 19.61 -9.32 -2.44
C THR A 380 19.14 -8.15 -3.29
N TRP A 381 19.23 -6.91 -2.76
CA TRP A 381 18.91 -5.70 -3.51
C TRP A 381 19.91 -5.48 -4.65
N ASN A 382 19.42 -5.43 -5.90
CA ASN A 382 20.20 -5.03 -7.07
C ASN A 382 19.41 -3.99 -7.88
N ARG A 383 19.98 -2.80 -8.05
CA ARG A 383 19.35 -1.70 -8.83
C ARG A 383 19.14 -2.07 -10.31
N ASP A 384 19.98 -2.93 -10.86
CA ASP A 384 19.97 -3.27 -12.28
C ASP A 384 18.78 -4.16 -12.70
N LEU A 385 18.03 -4.73 -11.74
CA LEU A 385 16.85 -5.55 -12.02
C LEU A 385 15.57 -4.75 -12.33
N ARG A 386 15.62 -3.41 -12.25
CA ARG A 386 14.47 -2.53 -12.55
C ARG A 386 14.40 -2.05 -13.99
N SER A 387 15.46 -2.23 -14.76
CA SER A 387 15.59 -1.78 -16.16
C SER A 387 15.37 -2.90 -17.18
N GLN A 388 14.85 -4.06 -16.75
CA GLN A 388 14.51 -5.16 -17.64
C GLN A 388 13.01 -5.32 -17.80
#